data_ad09ad3f397ed224f152a633b49add6b
#
_entry.id   ad09ad3f397ed224f152a633b49add6b
#
_cell.length_a   1.000
_cell.length_b   1.000
_cell.length_c   1.000
_cell.angle_alpha   90.00
_cell.angle_beta   90.00
_cell.angle_gamma   90.00
#
_symmetry.space_group_name_H-M   'P 1'
#
loop_
_entity.id
_entity.type
_entity.pdbx_description
1 polymer ?
#
loop_
_entity_poly.entity_id
_entity_poly.type
_entity_poly.pdbx_seq_one_letter_code
_entity_poly.pdbx_strand_id
1 'polypeptide(L)'
;MQLIAALVPEGSRVLDLGCGDGALLAHLQATRRCTGYGIEILDANVLACMRRGVNVIQLNLEEGLAIFRDQSFDVVLQLDTLQHLRNTENMLRE
;
A
#
# COMPACT_ATOMS: atom_id res chain seq x y z
N MET A 1 -6.11 7.54 9.14
CA MET A 1 -6.34 6.17 8.63
C MET A 1 -7.78 5.95 8.17
N GLN A 2 -8.75 6.33 8.96
CA GLN A 2 -10.17 6.15 8.57
C GLN A 2 -10.57 6.96 7.34
N LEU A 3 -10.05 8.17 7.16
CA LEU A 3 -10.35 8.97 5.97
C LEU A 3 -9.84 8.30 4.70
N ILE A 4 -8.64 7.72 4.77
CA ILE A 4 -8.07 7.03 3.62
C ILE A 4 -8.87 5.76 3.33
N ALA A 5 -9.23 5.02 4.37
CA ALA A 5 -10.04 3.80 4.20
C ALA A 5 -11.37 4.12 3.54
N ALA A 6 -11.99 5.25 3.85
CA ALA A 6 -13.26 5.65 3.25
C ALA A 6 -13.15 5.92 1.74
N LEU A 7 -11.95 6.26 1.26
CA LEU A 7 -11.69 6.52 -0.16
C LEU A 7 -11.40 5.24 -0.95
N VAL A 8 -11.14 4.13 -0.27
CA VAL A 8 -10.81 2.86 -0.91
C VAL A 8 -12.07 2.01 -1.00
N PRO A 9 -12.54 1.67 -2.20
CA PRO A 9 -13.72 0.83 -2.34
C PRO A 9 -13.54 -0.52 -1.67
N GLU A 10 -14.62 -1.04 -1.09
CA GLU A 10 -14.62 -2.34 -0.45
C GLU A 10 -14.21 -3.43 -1.44
N GLY A 11 -13.41 -4.38 -0.98
CA GLY A 11 -12.96 -5.49 -1.81
C GLY A 11 -11.89 -5.15 -2.83
N SER A 12 -11.31 -3.93 -2.76
CA SER A 12 -10.28 -3.50 -3.70
C SER A 12 -9.00 -4.32 -3.56
N ARG A 13 -8.29 -4.46 -4.67
CA ARG A 13 -6.91 -4.91 -4.67
C ARG A 13 -6.02 -3.68 -4.57
N VAL A 14 -5.18 -3.64 -3.54
CA VAL A 14 -4.42 -2.45 -3.17
C VAL A 14 -2.93 -2.73 -3.27
N LEU A 15 -2.22 -1.81 -3.90
CA LEU A 15 -0.76 -1.78 -3.83
C LEU A 15 -0.36 -0.55 -3.02
N ASP A 16 0.32 -0.77 -1.90
CA ASP A 16 0.76 0.31 -1.01
C ASP A 16 2.28 0.47 -1.12
N LEU A 17 2.68 1.50 -1.82
CA LEU A 17 4.09 1.80 -2.06
C LEU A 17 4.67 2.55 -0.86
N GLY A 18 5.61 1.91 -0.17
CA GLY A 18 6.12 2.45 1.09
C GLY A 18 5.14 2.24 2.22
N CYS A 19 4.73 0.98 2.43
CA CYS A 19 3.62 0.68 3.35
C CYS A 19 3.96 0.84 4.83
N GLY A 20 5.21 1.16 5.17
CA GLY A 20 5.63 1.28 6.55
C GLY A 20 5.43 -0.03 7.31
N ASP A 21 4.87 0.06 8.50
CA ASP A 21 4.62 -1.10 9.36
C ASP A 21 3.39 -1.93 8.96
N GLY A 22 2.70 -1.55 7.90
CA GLY A 22 1.55 -2.27 7.39
C GLY A 22 0.23 -1.96 8.08
N ALA A 23 0.20 -0.96 8.96
CA ALA A 23 -1.00 -0.65 9.73
C ALA A 23 -2.20 -0.31 8.83
N LEU A 24 -1.97 0.48 7.78
CA LEU A 24 -3.04 0.86 6.87
C LEU A 24 -3.58 -0.34 6.09
N LEU A 25 -2.69 -1.16 5.52
CA LEU A 25 -3.11 -2.35 4.80
C LEU A 25 -3.87 -3.32 5.71
N ALA A 26 -3.39 -3.53 6.94
CA ALA A 26 -4.09 -4.37 7.90
C ALA A 26 -5.49 -3.83 8.21
N HIS A 27 -5.60 -2.51 8.35
CA HIS A 27 -6.88 -1.85 8.57
C HIS A 27 -7.84 -2.04 7.39
N LEU A 28 -7.33 -1.87 6.17
CA LEU A 28 -8.14 -2.06 4.95
C LEU A 28 -8.58 -3.50 4.78
N GLN A 29 -7.72 -4.46 5.12
CA GLN A 29 -8.08 -5.88 5.08
C GLN A 29 -9.22 -6.18 6.07
N ALA A 30 -9.11 -5.64 7.28
CA ALA A 30 -10.07 -5.93 8.35
C ALA A 30 -11.41 -5.21 8.15
N THR A 31 -11.39 -3.96 7.65
CA THR A 31 -12.59 -3.12 7.63
C THR A 31 -13.20 -2.98 6.24
N ARG A 32 -12.42 -3.17 5.18
CA ARG A 32 -12.87 -2.97 3.80
C ARG A 32 -12.72 -4.21 2.93
N ARG A 33 -12.30 -5.34 3.51
CA ARG A 33 -12.11 -6.61 2.80
C ARG A 33 -11.16 -6.49 1.62
N CYS A 34 -10.20 -5.58 1.71
CA CYS A 34 -9.20 -5.38 0.66
C CYS A 34 -8.17 -6.50 0.69
N THR A 35 -7.59 -6.76 -0.46
CA THR A 35 -6.41 -7.62 -0.62
C THR A 35 -5.30 -6.79 -1.23
N GLY A 36 -4.10 -7.34 -1.31
CA GLY A 36 -3.01 -6.65 -1.99
C GLY A 36 -1.67 -6.84 -1.33
N TYR A 37 -0.77 -5.93 -1.66
CA TYR A 37 0.62 -6.00 -1.25
C TYR A 37 1.13 -4.64 -0.78
N GLY A 38 2.03 -4.68 0.19
CA GLY A 38 2.85 -3.53 0.54
C GLY A 38 4.26 -3.67 -0.02
N ILE A 39 4.86 -2.57 -0.38
CA ILE A 39 6.27 -2.47 -0.76
C ILE A 39 6.96 -1.67 0.32
N GLU A 40 8.04 -2.20 0.87
CA GLU A 40 8.77 -1.56 1.95
C GLU A 40 10.23 -1.98 1.88
N ILE A 41 11.15 -1.07 2.20
CA ILE A 41 12.58 -1.35 2.15
C ILE A 41 13.20 -1.58 3.53
N LEU A 42 12.62 -1.02 4.57
CA LEU A 42 13.19 -1.09 5.92
C LEU A 42 12.87 -2.43 6.59
N ASP A 43 13.90 -3.11 7.07
CA ASP A 43 13.75 -4.43 7.69
C ASP A 43 12.72 -4.45 8.82
N ALA A 44 12.79 -3.45 9.71
CA ALA A 44 11.89 -3.39 10.86
C ALA A 44 10.43 -3.29 10.44
N ASN A 45 10.15 -2.53 9.37
CA ASN A 45 8.81 -2.37 8.84
C ASN A 45 8.32 -3.63 8.13
N VAL A 46 9.20 -4.29 7.39
CA VAL A 46 8.88 -5.57 6.74
C VAL A 46 8.48 -6.61 7.80
N LEU A 47 9.26 -6.70 8.88
CA LEU A 47 8.94 -7.61 9.98
C LEU A 47 7.60 -7.26 10.63
N ALA A 48 7.33 -5.98 10.82
CA ALA A 48 6.06 -5.53 11.40
C ALA A 48 4.87 -5.92 10.51
N CYS A 49 5.02 -5.76 9.19
CA CYS A 49 4.01 -6.19 8.23
C CYS A 49 3.74 -7.69 8.34
N MET A 50 4.79 -8.48 8.41
CA MET A 50 4.67 -9.93 8.54
C MET A 50 3.91 -10.32 9.80
N ARG A 51 4.19 -9.64 10.91
CA ARG A 51 3.48 -9.88 12.18
C ARG A 51 2.01 -9.52 12.11
N ARG A 52 1.65 -8.55 11.29
CA ARG A 52 0.25 -8.14 11.09
C ARG A 52 -0.48 -9.02 10.08
N GLY A 53 0.22 -9.95 9.43
CA GLY A 53 -0.39 -10.76 8.38
C GLY A 53 -0.60 -10.00 7.08
N VAL A 54 0.17 -8.95 6.86
CA VAL A 54 0.12 -8.16 5.62
C VAL A 54 1.12 -8.73 4.63
N ASN A 55 0.69 -8.92 3.40
CA ASN A 55 1.58 -9.30 2.32
C ASN A 55 2.53 -8.15 2.01
N VAL A 56 3.82 -8.39 2.16
CA VAL A 56 4.83 -7.35 1.95
C VAL A 56 5.98 -7.93 1.14
N ILE A 57 6.54 -7.11 0.26
CA ILE A 57 7.73 -7.45 -0.50
C ILE A 57 8.77 -6.38 -0.22
N GLN A 58 9.98 -6.82 0.14
CA GLN A 58 11.06 -5.92 0.49
C GLN A 58 11.78 -5.46 -0.77
N LEU A 59 11.37 -4.31 -1.27
CA LEU A 59 11.92 -3.69 -2.46
C LEU A 59 11.93 -2.19 -2.27
N ASN A 60 12.76 -1.48 -3.06
CA ASN A 60 12.59 -0.04 -3.16
C ASN A 60 11.40 0.28 -4.07
N LEU A 61 11.02 1.54 -4.12
CA LEU A 61 9.84 2.00 -4.85
C LEU A 61 9.92 1.66 -6.34
N GLU A 62 11.06 1.90 -6.97
CA GLU A 62 11.24 1.64 -8.41
C GLU A 62 11.15 0.15 -8.72
N GLU A 63 11.78 -0.69 -7.90
CA GLU A 63 11.72 -2.14 -8.07
C GLU A 63 10.30 -2.64 -7.91
N GLY A 64 9.58 -2.12 -6.92
CA GLY A 64 8.20 -2.48 -6.69
C GLY A 64 7.31 -2.13 -7.87
N LEU A 65 7.44 -0.93 -8.40
CA LEU A 65 6.69 -0.50 -9.57
C LEU A 65 6.99 -1.36 -10.79
N ALA A 66 8.26 -1.71 -11.00
CA ALA A 66 8.66 -2.54 -12.14
C ALA A 66 8.04 -3.93 -12.08
N ILE A 67 8.00 -4.53 -10.88
CA ILE A 67 7.45 -5.88 -10.71
C ILE A 67 5.93 -5.89 -10.86
N PHE A 68 5.25 -4.88 -10.32
CA PHE A 68 3.79 -4.89 -10.27
C PHE A 68 3.09 -4.12 -11.39
N ARG A 69 3.83 -3.47 -12.29
CA ARG A 69 3.22 -2.64 -13.34
C ARG A 69 2.25 -3.38 -14.25
N ASP A 70 2.48 -4.68 -14.45
CA ASP A 70 1.62 -5.51 -15.31
C ASP A 70 0.50 -6.19 -14.50
N GLN A 71 0.46 -5.97 -13.20
CA GLN A 71 -0.57 -6.49 -12.31
C GLN A 71 -1.75 -5.52 -12.26
N SER A 72 -2.92 -6.07 -12.10
CA SER A 72 -4.13 -5.25 -11.97
C SER A 72 -4.39 -4.91 -10.50
N PHE A 73 -4.32 -3.64 -10.17
CA PHE A 73 -4.72 -3.12 -8.86
C PHE A 73 -5.83 -2.10 -9.04
N ASP A 74 -6.75 -2.09 -8.09
CA ASP A 74 -7.84 -1.11 -8.12
C ASP A 74 -7.38 0.23 -7.54
N VAL A 75 -6.46 0.17 -6.58
CA VAL A 75 -5.95 1.36 -5.89
C VAL A 75 -4.45 1.21 -5.68
N VAL A 76 -3.72 2.28 -5.95
CA VAL A 76 -2.28 2.38 -5.64
C VAL A 76 -2.10 3.54 -4.67
N LEU A 77 -1.49 3.25 -3.53
CA LEU A 77 -1.27 4.23 -2.46
C LEU A 77 0.21 4.51 -2.28
N GLN A 78 0.52 5.76 -1.89
CA GLN A 78 1.88 6.17 -1.58
C GLN A 78 1.83 7.17 -0.42
N LEU A 79 1.30 6.72 0.72
CA LEU A 79 0.96 7.59 1.84
C LEU A 79 2.14 8.02 2.69
N ASP A 80 3.23 7.28 2.67
CA ASP A 80 4.45 7.66 3.38
C ASP A 80 5.06 8.95 2.82
N THR A 81 4.62 9.39 1.64
CA THR A 81 5.07 10.61 1.01
C THR A 81 3.97 11.67 0.94
N LEU A 82 3.12 11.72 1.94
CA LEU A 82 1.98 12.65 1.97
C LEU A 82 2.39 14.12 1.86
N GLN A 83 3.59 14.48 2.32
CA GLN A 83 4.10 15.84 2.12
C GLN A 83 4.24 16.20 0.64
N HIS A 84 4.14 15.22 -0.26
CA HIS A 84 4.19 15.39 -1.71
C HIS A 84 2.84 15.04 -2.32
N LEU A 85 1.80 15.77 -1.93
CA LEU A 85 0.42 15.47 -2.32
C LEU A 85 0.21 15.38 -3.84
N ARG A 86 0.96 16.18 -4.61
CA ARG A 86 0.84 16.13 -6.06
C ARG A 86 1.17 14.75 -6.62
N ASN A 87 2.23 14.13 -6.09
CA ASN A 87 2.62 12.80 -6.52
C ASN A 87 1.58 11.77 -6.13
N THR A 88 1.06 11.89 -4.91
CA THR A 88 0.01 11.00 -4.43
C THR A 88 -1.24 11.10 -5.30
N GLU A 89 -1.67 12.31 -5.63
CA GLU A 89 -2.83 12.53 -6.49
C GLU A 89 -2.63 11.92 -7.88
N ASN A 90 -1.44 12.11 -8.45
CA ASN A 90 -1.14 11.54 -9.76
C ASN A 90 -1.19 10.02 -9.73
N MET A 91 -0.64 9.41 -8.70
CA MET A 91 -0.69 7.96 -8.54
C MET A 91 -2.11 7.44 -8.47
N LEU A 92 -2.97 8.12 -7.73
CA LEU A 92 -4.36 7.71 -7.57
C LEU A 92 -5.19 7.89 -8.84
N ARG A 93 -4.82 8.81 -9.70
CA ARG A 93 -5.53 9.04 -10.97
C ARG A 93 -5.17 8.01 -12.03
N GLU A 94 -3.99 7.47 -11.93
CA GLU A 94 -3.51 6.48 -12.90
C GLU A 94 -4.02 5.09 -12.59
#